data_a8baaa89eb2f7d1bd22e80bf3684c7d2
#
_entry.id   a8baaa89eb2f7d1bd22e80bf3684c7d2
#
_cell.length_a   1.000
_cell.length_b   1.000
_cell.length_c   1.000
_cell.angle_alpha   90.00
_cell.angle_beta   90.00
_cell.angle_gamma   90.00
#
_symmetry.space_group_name_H-M   'P 1'
#
loop_
_entity.id
_entity.type
_entity.pdbx_description
1 polymer ?
#
loop_
_entity_poly.entity_id
_entity_poly.type
_entity_poly.pdbx_seq_one_letter_code
_entity_poly.pdbx_strand_id
1 'polypeptide(L)'
;MTPSFVIPGLTRNLTFLSRDINDYPDGIVLPVDKPYRWTSADVIRKLKFAAIKHFGKKNLKVGHAGTLDPLATGVLLVCIGNACKRAQELQDHDKEYIATIRFGATTPSYDLEKDPDRTFPYAHITEESVRAVLPSFLGEQEQIAPLFSAKSVDGVRAYELARKL
;
A
#
# COMPACT_ATOMS: atom_id res chain seq x y z
N MET A 1 -24.14 9.22 -4.43
CA MET A 1 -23.10 8.63 -5.30
C MET A 1 -21.97 9.62 -5.36
N THR A 2 -20.93 9.44 -4.56
CA THR A 2 -19.69 10.22 -4.65
C THR A 2 -18.89 9.69 -5.83
N PRO A 3 -18.46 10.52 -6.77
CA PRO A 3 -17.67 10.06 -7.90
C PRO A 3 -16.34 9.51 -7.37
N SER A 4 -16.08 8.23 -7.63
CA SER A 4 -14.80 7.58 -7.35
C SER A 4 -13.76 8.10 -8.33
N PHE A 5 -13.14 9.23 -8.02
CA PHE A 5 -12.00 9.72 -8.76
C PHE A 5 -10.73 9.14 -8.15
N VAL A 6 -10.25 8.03 -8.69
CA VAL A 6 -8.86 7.62 -8.50
C VAL A 6 -8.00 8.52 -9.39
N ILE A 7 -7.05 9.23 -8.80
CA ILE A 7 -6.15 10.10 -9.56
C ILE A 7 -5.16 9.21 -10.33
N PRO A 8 -5.26 9.10 -11.67
CA PRO A 8 -4.37 8.27 -12.45
C PRO A 8 -2.96 8.88 -12.44
N GLY A 9 -2.00 8.10 -12.04
CA GLY A 9 -0.63 8.55 -11.96
C GLY A 9 -0.46 9.70 -10.96
N LEU A 10 0.77 9.95 -10.55
CA LEU A 10 1.08 11.06 -9.66
C LEU A 10 0.91 12.38 -10.41
N THR A 11 -0.32 12.86 -10.50
CA THR A 11 -0.62 14.14 -11.17
C THR A 11 0.15 15.25 -10.49
N ARG A 12 0.94 15.96 -11.27
CA ARG A 12 1.74 17.12 -10.82
C ARG A 12 0.87 18.29 -10.36
N ASN A 13 -0.46 18.22 -10.54
CA ASN A 13 -1.35 19.33 -10.32
C ASN A 13 -2.54 18.93 -9.44
N LEU A 14 -2.62 19.55 -8.27
CA LEU A 14 -3.79 19.53 -7.38
C LEU A 14 -4.77 20.67 -7.75
N THR A 15 -4.83 21.08 -9.02
CA THR A 15 -5.58 22.26 -9.48
C THR A 15 -7.09 22.14 -9.35
N PHE A 16 -7.61 20.92 -9.10
CA PHE A 16 -9.01 20.66 -8.80
C PHE A 16 -9.37 21.00 -7.34
N LEU A 17 -8.39 21.29 -6.48
CA LEU A 17 -8.58 21.72 -5.10
C LEU A 17 -8.49 23.25 -5.00
N SER A 18 -9.20 23.84 -4.03
CA SER A 18 -8.97 25.21 -3.61
C SER A 18 -7.50 25.42 -3.23
N ARG A 19 -7.03 26.65 -3.35
CA ARG A 19 -5.65 27.04 -2.95
C ARG A 19 -5.50 27.24 -1.46
N ASP A 20 -6.60 27.43 -0.72
CA ASP A 20 -6.57 27.58 0.72
C ASP A 20 -6.86 26.24 1.41
N ILE A 21 -5.91 25.75 2.20
CA ILE A 21 -6.07 24.51 2.97
C ILE A 21 -7.15 24.67 4.07
N ASN A 22 -7.49 25.89 4.47
CA ASN A 22 -8.53 26.13 5.47
C ASN A 22 -9.94 25.86 4.93
N ASP A 23 -10.12 25.79 3.60
CA ASP A 23 -11.37 25.33 2.98
C ASP A 23 -11.61 23.83 3.23
N TYR A 24 -10.62 23.12 3.81
CA TYR A 24 -10.67 21.70 4.13
C TYR A 24 -10.40 21.48 5.64
N PRO A 25 -11.33 21.84 6.53
CA PRO A 25 -11.11 21.77 7.98
C PRO A 25 -10.83 20.34 8.48
N ASP A 26 -11.42 19.31 7.84
CA ASP A 26 -11.21 17.90 8.15
C ASP A 26 -9.99 17.31 7.42
N GLY A 27 -9.29 18.13 6.63
CA GLY A 27 -8.23 17.70 5.73
C GLY A 27 -8.78 17.07 4.45
N ILE A 28 -7.87 16.44 3.68
CA ILE A 28 -8.19 15.87 2.37
C ILE A 28 -7.73 14.42 2.33
N VAL A 29 -8.58 13.51 1.84
CA VAL A 29 -8.22 12.14 1.49
C VAL A 29 -8.23 12.00 -0.02
N LEU A 30 -7.10 11.62 -0.60
CA LEU A 30 -6.94 11.43 -2.04
C LEU A 30 -6.69 9.95 -2.33
N PRO A 31 -7.55 9.25 -3.09
CA PRO A 31 -7.24 7.96 -3.66
C PRO A 31 -6.26 8.13 -4.82
N VAL A 32 -5.09 7.52 -4.71
CA VAL A 32 -3.99 7.64 -5.67
C VAL A 32 -3.63 6.27 -6.19
N ASP A 33 -3.57 6.09 -7.50
CA ASP A 33 -3.05 4.88 -8.10
C ASP A 33 -1.53 4.83 -7.94
N LYS A 34 -1.05 3.92 -7.07
CA LYS A 34 0.38 3.77 -6.79
C LYS A 34 1.07 3.08 -7.99
N PRO A 35 2.08 3.71 -8.59
CA PRO A 35 2.79 3.08 -9.70
C PRO A 35 3.57 1.83 -9.26
N TYR A 36 3.74 0.90 -10.19
CA TYR A 36 4.62 -0.25 -10.05
C TYR A 36 6.05 0.17 -9.70
N ARG A 37 6.70 -0.56 -8.80
CA ARG A 37 8.05 -0.31 -8.28
C ARG A 37 8.23 0.98 -7.47
N TRP A 38 7.14 1.64 -7.11
CA TRP A 38 7.19 2.74 -6.17
C TRP A 38 6.82 2.25 -4.77
N THR A 39 7.53 2.75 -3.75
CA THR A 39 7.09 2.59 -2.37
C THR A 39 5.95 3.57 -2.05
N SER A 40 5.13 3.25 -1.06
CA SER A 40 4.14 4.19 -0.54
C SER A 40 4.80 5.51 -0.07
N ALA A 41 6.01 5.44 0.48
CA ALA A 41 6.79 6.60 0.89
C ALA A 41 7.20 7.50 -0.28
N ASP A 42 7.52 6.93 -1.47
CA ASP A 42 7.82 7.71 -2.68
C ASP A 42 6.61 8.52 -3.13
N VAL A 43 5.43 7.90 -3.10
CA VAL A 43 4.16 8.58 -3.41
C VAL A 43 3.95 9.75 -2.45
N ILE A 44 4.10 9.51 -1.14
CA ILE A 44 3.93 10.55 -0.11
C ILE A 44 4.93 11.68 -0.32
N ARG A 45 6.21 11.39 -0.57
CA ARG A 45 7.25 12.41 -0.80
C ARG A 45 6.88 13.33 -1.97
N LYS A 46 6.43 12.73 -3.08
CA LYS A 46 6.05 13.49 -4.28
C LYS A 46 4.79 14.33 -4.07
N LEU A 47 3.75 13.74 -3.47
CA LEU A 47 2.50 14.45 -3.19
C LEU A 47 2.67 15.52 -2.12
N LYS A 48 3.50 15.30 -1.10
CA LYS A 48 3.83 16.32 -0.10
C LYS A 48 4.45 17.55 -0.74
N PHE A 49 5.40 17.38 -1.67
CA PHE A 49 5.99 18.49 -2.41
C PHE A 49 4.93 19.25 -3.22
N ALA A 50 4.06 18.52 -3.94
CA ALA A 50 2.98 19.11 -4.73
C ALA A 50 1.98 19.87 -3.84
N ALA A 51 1.58 19.29 -2.70
CA ALA A 51 0.64 19.90 -1.76
C ALA A 51 1.21 21.16 -1.10
N ILE A 52 2.47 21.12 -0.65
CA ILE A 52 3.15 22.31 -0.11
C ILE A 52 3.19 23.44 -1.13
N LYS A 53 3.51 23.15 -2.39
CA LYS A 53 3.52 24.12 -3.48
C LYS A 53 2.11 24.66 -3.77
N HIS A 54 1.10 23.78 -3.76
CA HIS A 54 -0.28 24.14 -4.08
C HIS A 54 -0.90 25.06 -3.01
N PHE A 55 -0.77 24.68 -1.73
CA PHE A 55 -1.38 25.38 -0.60
C PHE A 55 -0.46 26.49 0.00
N GLY A 56 0.78 26.62 -0.44
CA GLY A 56 1.74 27.58 0.13
C GLY A 56 2.11 27.33 1.60
N LYS A 57 1.76 26.15 2.16
CA LYS A 57 1.95 25.83 3.58
C LYS A 57 3.12 24.86 3.79
N LYS A 58 4.27 25.38 4.29
CA LYS A 58 5.52 24.59 4.45
C LYS A 58 5.39 23.38 5.38
N ASN A 59 4.67 23.50 6.49
CA ASN A 59 4.55 22.46 7.52
C ASN A 59 3.27 21.61 7.34
N LEU A 60 2.86 21.36 6.08
CA LEU A 60 1.68 20.56 5.79
C LEU A 60 1.97 19.07 6.08
N LYS A 61 1.13 18.47 6.92
CA LYS A 61 1.19 17.01 7.17
C LYS A 61 0.64 16.28 5.95
N VAL A 62 1.37 15.27 5.49
CA VAL A 62 0.93 14.37 4.42
C VAL A 62 1.38 12.96 4.80
N GLY A 63 0.45 12.01 4.77
CA GLY A 63 0.66 10.61 5.09
C GLY A 63 -0.23 9.70 4.24
N HIS A 64 -0.25 8.42 4.52
CA HIS A 64 -1.14 7.45 3.86
C HIS A 64 -1.86 6.57 4.87
N ALA A 65 -2.98 6.02 4.46
CA ALA A 65 -3.75 5.04 5.19
C ALA A 65 -3.57 3.66 4.52
N GLY A 66 -2.69 2.86 5.10
CA GLY A 66 -2.27 1.57 4.55
C GLY A 66 -1.01 1.65 3.69
N THR A 67 -0.24 0.58 3.69
CA THR A 67 0.97 0.44 2.88
C THR A 67 0.69 -0.50 1.73
N LEU A 68 1.17 -0.16 0.54
CA LEU A 68 1.29 -1.07 -0.59
C LEU A 68 2.77 -1.35 -0.83
N ASP A 69 3.10 -2.62 -1.03
CA ASP A 69 4.47 -3.05 -1.34
C ASP A 69 4.95 -2.48 -2.68
N PRO A 70 6.26 -2.41 -2.93
CA PRO A 70 6.80 -1.82 -4.17
C PRO A 70 6.23 -2.44 -5.45
N LEU A 71 6.05 -3.76 -5.48
CA LEU A 71 5.52 -4.47 -6.65
C LEU A 71 3.99 -4.40 -6.77
N ALA A 72 3.28 -4.02 -5.71
CA ALA A 72 1.84 -3.80 -5.78
C ALA A 72 1.51 -2.45 -6.46
N THR A 73 0.44 -2.44 -7.24
CA THR A 73 -0.19 -1.23 -7.79
C THR A 73 -1.58 -1.06 -7.22
N GLY A 74 -2.26 0.04 -7.52
CA GLY A 74 -3.64 0.27 -7.12
C GLY A 74 -3.79 1.37 -6.07
N VAL A 75 -4.94 1.40 -5.41
CA VAL A 75 -5.37 2.54 -4.62
C VAL A 75 -4.57 2.68 -3.31
N LEU A 76 -3.83 3.77 -3.20
CA LEU A 76 -3.22 4.25 -1.96
C LEU A 76 -3.99 5.48 -1.48
N LEU A 77 -4.57 5.42 -0.29
CA LEU A 77 -5.24 6.57 0.31
C LEU A 77 -4.20 7.51 0.91
N VAL A 78 -4.07 8.70 0.31
CA VAL A 78 -3.17 9.75 0.79
C VAL A 78 -3.96 10.78 1.59
N CYS A 79 -3.51 11.03 2.82
CA CYS A 79 -4.12 11.96 3.76
C CYS A 79 -3.30 13.26 3.80
N ILE A 80 -3.99 14.41 3.69
CA ILE A 80 -3.38 15.75 3.75
C ILE A 80 -4.02 16.55 4.90
N GLY A 81 -3.20 17.23 5.69
CA GLY A 81 -3.67 18.06 6.79
C GLY A 81 -4.27 17.22 7.93
N ASN A 82 -5.46 17.63 8.40
CA ASN A 82 -6.16 16.98 9.50
C ASN A 82 -6.60 15.54 9.18
N ALA A 83 -6.79 15.19 7.92
CA ALA A 83 -7.12 13.82 7.52
C ALA A 83 -6.06 12.79 7.96
N CYS A 84 -4.81 13.21 8.19
CA CYS A 84 -3.78 12.31 8.74
C CYS A 84 -4.13 11.74 10.12
N LYS A 85 -5.01 12.38 10.88
CA LYS A 85 -5.48 11.87 12.19
C LYS A 85 -6.42 10.68 12.04
N ARG A 86 -7.05 10.55 10.88
CA ARG A 86 -8.01 9.49 10.55
C ARG A 86 -7.37 8.33 9.77
N ALA A 87 -6.03 8.34 9.64
CA ALA A 87 -5.34 7.33 8.84
C ALA A 87 -5.60 5.89 9.34
N GLN A 88 -5.71 5.69 10.66
CA GLN A 88 -6.03 4.37 11.23
C GLN A 88 -7.45 3.95 10.89
N GLU A 89 -8.45 4.81 11.08
CA GLU A 89 -9.85 4.56 10.70
C GLU A 89 -9.96 4.13 9.23
N LEU A 90 -9.29 4.87 8.33
CA LEU A 90 -9.28 4.57 6.90
C LEU A 90 -8.54 3.26 6.59
N GLN A 91 -7.54 2.90 7.39
CA GLN A 91 -6.80 1.65 7.24
C GLN A 91 -7.62 0.43 7.68
N ASP A 92 -8.59 0.60 8.57
CA ASP A 92 -9.42 -0.47 9.09
C ASP A 92 -10.58 -0.87 8.15
N HIS A 93 -10.79 -0.11 7.06
CA HIS A 93 -11.80 -0.45 6.05
C HIS A 93 -11.44 -1.73 5.29
N ASP A 94 -12.46 -2.37 4.70
CA ASP A 94 -12.29 -3.55 3.82
C ASP A 94 -11.36 -3.26 2.66
N LYS A 95 -10.61 -4.28 2.25
CA LYS A 95 -9.65 -4.23 1.14
C LYS A 95 -9.86 -5.39 0.21
N GLU A 96 -9.77 -5.13 -1.07
CA GLU A 96 -9.80 -6.12 -2.13
C GLU A 96 -8.47 -6.14 -2.87
N TYR A 97 -7.93 -7.34 -3.11
CA TYR A 97 -6.67 -7.54 -3.83
C TYR A 97 -6.87 -8.54 -4.96
N ILE A 98 -6.29 -8.24 -6.11
CA ILE A 98 -6.12 -9.19 -7.21
C ILE A 98 -4.65 -9.61 -7.20
N ALA A 99 -4.40 -10.88 -6.87
CA ALA A 99 -3.04 -11.42 -6.77
C ALA A 99 -2.78 -12.45 -7.88
N THR A 100 -1.60 -12.35 -8.50
CA THR A 100 -1.08 -13.39 -9.39
C THR A 100 -0.05 -14.20 -8.63
N ILE A 101 -0.29 -15.51 -8.48
CA ILE A 101 0.59 -16.42 -7.74
C ILE A 101 1.31 -17.31 -8.75
N ARG A 102 2.65 -17.36 -8.66
CA ARG A 102 3.48 -18.30 -9.41
C ARG A 102 3.73 -19.54 -8.56
N PHE A 103 3.26 -20.69 -9.01
CA PHE A 103 3.56 -21.98 -8.36
C PHE A 103 4.97 -22.49 -8.71
N GLY A 104 5.49 -23.40 -7.89
CA GLY A 104 6.73 -24.11 -8.11
C GLY A 104 8.00 -23.40 -7.64
N ALA A 105 7.87 -22.28 -6.92
CA ALA A 105 9.03 -21.59 -6.34
C ALA A 105 8.63 -20.88 -5.05
N THR A 106 9.61 -20.66 -4.16
CA THR A 106 9.53 -19.74 -3.03
C THR A 106 10.56 -18.64 -3.16
N THR A 107 10.33 -17.54 -2.45
CA THR A 107 11.28 -16.43 -2.32
C THR A 107 11.36 -16.03 -0.85
N PRO A 108 12.48 -15.47 -0.37
CA PRO A 108 12.62 -15.03 1.01
C PRO A 108 11.64 -13.93 1.43
N SER A 109 11.16 -13.13 0.45
CA SER A 109 10.21 -12.03 0.65
C SER A 109 8.74 -12.44 0.44
N TYR A 110 8.47 -13.69 0.01
CA TYR A 110 7.17 -14.20 -0.41
C TYR A 110 6.54 -13.45 -1.60
N ASP A 111 7.34 -12.66 -2.30
CA ASP A 111 6.98 -11.95 -3.53
C ASP A 111 8.14 -12.01 -4.55
N LEU A 112 8.06 -11.24 -5.65
CA LEU A 112 9.07 -11.21 -6.68
C LEU A 112 10.11 -10.07 -6.49
N GLU A 113 10.23 -9.49 -5.29
CA GLU A 113 11.31 -8.54 -4.98
C GLU A 113 12.67 -9.24 -4.83
N LYS A 114 12.64 -10.53 -4.51
CA LYS A 114 13.83 -11.39 -4.40
C LYS A 114 13.77 -12.55 -5.39
N ASP A 115 14.95 -13.02 -5.76
CA ASP A 115 15.07 -14.22 -6.59
C ASP A 115 14.57 -15.46 -5.83
N PRO A 116 14.08 -16.49 -6.55
CA PRO A 116 13.69 -17.75 -5.95
C PRO A 116 14.83 -18.40 -5.18
N ASP A 117 14.56 -18.83 -3.96
CA ASP A 117 15.48 -19.57 -3.08
C ASP A 117 15.28 -21.09 -3.15
N ARG A 118 14.08 -21.53 -3.52
CA ARG A 118 13.75 -22.96 -3.68
C ARG A 118 12.80 -23.15 -4.84
N THR A 119 12.89 -24.33 -5.47
CA THR A 119 11.98 -24.76 -6.53
C THR A 119 11.33 -26.10 -6.18
N PHE A 120 10.08 -26.29 -6.64
CA PHE A 120 9.26 -27.46 -6.36
C PHE A 120 8.55 -27.92 -7.63
N PRO A 121 8.25 -29.24 -7.78
CA PRO A 121 7.35 -29.71 -8.81
C PRO A 121 5.96 -29.10 -8.65
N TYR A 122 5.37 -28.63 -9.73
CA TYR A 122 4.03 -28.02 -9.71
C TYR A 122 3.08 -28.59 -10.78
N ALA A 123 3.51 -29.56 -11.58
CA ALA A 123 2.70 -30.14 -12.66
C ALA A 123 1.42 -30.84 -12.14
N HIS A 124 1.36 -31.20 -10.86
CA HIS A 124 0.20 -31.79 -10.21
C HIS A 124 -0.84 -30.77 -9.75
N ILE A 125 -0.53 -29.47 -9.82
CA ILE A 125 -1.44 -28.40 -9.38
C ILE A 125 -2.43 -28.12 -10.50
N THR A 126 -3.72 -28.34 -10.22
CA THR A 126 -4.82 -28.09 -11.15
C THR A 126 -5.71 -26.98 -10.62
N GLU A 127 -6.58 -26.42 -11.48
CA GLU A 127 -7.56 -25.42 -11.04
C GLU A 127 -8.46 -25.99 -9.93
N GLU A 128 -8.87 -27.25 -10.05
CA GLU A 128 -9.70 -27.93 -9.05
C GLU A 128 -9.00 -28.02 -7.70
N SER A 129 -7.70 -28.39 -7.70
CA SER A 129 -6.92 -28.47 -6.46
C SER A 129 -6.74 -27.11 -5.79
N VAL A 130 -6.54 -26.04 -6.58
CA VAL A 130 -6.48 -24.66 -6.07
C VAL A 130 -7.82 -24.26 -5.48
N ARG A 131 -8.93 -24.45 -6.22
CA ARG A 131 -10.28 -24.10 -5.75
C ARG A 131 -10.66 -24.87 -4.47
N ALA A 132 -10.21 -26.11 -4.34
CA ALA A 132 -10.51 -26.93 -3.16
C ALA A 132 -9.87 -26.41 -1.87
N VAL A 133 -8.72 -25.73 -1.95
CA VAL A 133 -8.06 -25.17 -0.77
C VAL A 133 -8.50 -23.74 -0.41
N LEU A 134 -9.10 -22.97 -1.34
CA LEU A 134 -9.53 -21.61 -1.06
C LEU A 134 -10.45 -21.47 0.16
N PRO A 135 -11.42 -22.38 0.41
CA PRO A 135 -12.27 -22.27 1.59
C PRO A 135 -11.51 -22.28 2.92
N SER A 136 -10.31 -22.92 2.97
CA SER A 136 -9.49 -22.95 4.19
C SER A 136 -8.84 -21.61 4.53
N PHE A 137 -8.89 -20.65 3.62
CA PHE A 137 -8.39 -19.27 3.84
C PHE A 137 -9.51 -18.28 4.18
N LEU A 138 -10.75 -18.77 4.37
CA LEU A 138 -11.86 -17.91 4.79
C LEU A 138 -11.93 -17.80 6.31
N GLY A 139 -12.38 -16.65 6.78
CA GLY A 139 -12.56 -16.37 8.21
C GLY A 139 -11.28 -15.93 8.92
N GLU A 140 -11.28 -16.04 10.24
CA GLU A 140 -10.14 -15.65 11.06
C GLU A 140 -8.97 -16.62 10.90
N GLN A 141 -7.77 -16.07 10.66
CA GLN A 141 -6.56 -16.82 10.39
C GLN A 141 -5.41 -16.30 11.27
N GLU A 142 -4.59 -17.23 11.76
CA GLU A 142 -3.28 -16.87 12.34
C GLU A 142 -2.23 -16.84 11.24
N GLN A 143 -1.53 -15.70 11.12
CA GLN A 143 -0.46 -15.52 10.14
C GLN A 143 0.84 -15.08 10.82
N ILE A 144 1.90 -15.85 10.63
CA ILE A 144 3.25 -15.44 11.02
C ILE A 144 3.72 -14.37 10.04
N ALA A 145 4.02 -13.18 10.57
CA ALA A 145 4.48 -12.07 9.74
C ALA A 145 5.81 -12.42 9.04
N PRO A 146 5.96 -12.17 7.73
CA PRO A 146 7.22 -12.35 7.03
C PRO A 146 8.34 -11.50 7.62
N LEU A 147 9.59 -11.97 7.54
CA LEU A 147 10.77 -11.21 7.98
C LEU A 147 10.91 -9.87 7.25
N PHE A 148 10.50 -9.82 5.97
CA PHE A 148 10.54 -8.61 5.15
C PHE A 148 9.25 -7.77 5.25
N SER A 149 8.45 -7.92 6.31
CA SER A 149 7.23 -7.15 6.51
C SER A 149 7.49 -5.75 7.08
N ALA A 150 6.52 -4.85 6.87
CA ALA A 150 6.50 -3.53 7.49
C ALA A 150 6.10 -3.55 8.98
N LYS A 151 5.82 -4.73 9.56
CA LYS A 151 5.45 -4.90 10.97
C LYS A 151 6.61 -4.48 11.87
N SER A 152 6.31 -3.80 12.97
CA SER A 152 7.32 -3.41 13.95
C SER A 152 7.45 -4.49 15.03
N VAL A 153 8.69 -4.90 15.32
CA VAL A 153 9.04 -5.77 16.44
C VAL A 153 9.97 -4.97 17.34
N ASP A 154 9.59 -4.76 18.59
CA ASP A 154 10.35 -3.96 19.57
C ASP A 154 10.74 -2.56 19.07
N GLY A 155 9.84 -1.91 18.30
CA GLY A 155 10.07 -0.58 17.76
C GLY A 155 10.91 -0.52 16.47
N VAL A 156 11.45 -1.65 16.02
CA VAL A 156 12.25 -1.76 14.79
C VAL A 156 11.40 -2.45 13.70
N ARG A 157 11.44 -1.94 12.47
CA ARG A 157 10.74 -2.58 11.35
C ARG A 157 11.36 -3.92 11.02
N ALA A 158 10.54 -4.97 10.82
CA ALA A 158 11.01 -6.32 10.55
C ALA A 158 11.94 -6.38 9.33
N TYR A 159 11.67 -5.61 8.26
CA TYR A 159 12.54 -5.53 7.08
C TYR A 159 13.91 -4.91 7.37
N GLU A 160 14.05 -4.05 8.40
CA GLU A 160 15.34 -3.49 8.81
C GLU A 160 16.19 -4.53 9.57
N LEU A 161 15.53 -5.40 10.32
CA LEU A 161 16.19 -6.55 10.96
C LEU A 161 16.64 -7.56 9.93
N ALA A 162 15.79 -7.87 8.95
CA ALA A 162 16.07 -8.82 7.87
C ALA A 162 17.25 -8.39 6.95
N ARG A 163 17.52 -7.09 6.83
CA ARG A 163 18.66 -6.58 6.05
C ARG A 163 20.01 -6.72 6.76
N LYS A 164 20.02 -7.02 8.05
CA LYS A 164 21.22 -7.19 8.86
C LYS A 164 21.65 -8.65 9.01
N LEU A 165 20.83 -9.58 8.52
CA LEU A 165 21.10 -11.02 8.38
C LEU A 165 21.66 -11.35 7.01
#